data_e5e869714023bc3f66a3a9fe129cbeda
#
_entry.id   e5e869714023bc3f66a3a9fe129cbeda
#
_cell.length_a   1.000
_cell.length_b   1.000
_cell.length_c   1.000
_cell.angle_alpha   90.00
_cell.angle_beta   90.00
_cell.angle_gamma   90.00
#
_symmetry.space_group_name_H-M   'P 1'
#
loop_
_entity.id
_entity.type
_entity.pdbx_description
1 polymer ?
#
loop_
_entity_poly.entity_id
_entity_poly.type
_entity_poly.pdbx_seq_one_letter_code
_entity_poly.pdbx_strand_id
1 'polypeptide(L)'
;MGRKVRVGIDTGGTFTDIVAVDESSGEVVSTKTPSTPSDPSEGFMTGVAKVLDHMGIASGDLTTVSHGTTVATNALLQGDYAGLGFITTEGFRHVLEIARQSVPEGYGNSYFWVKPERIVPLHLVREVSERLDAEGRVVRPFDEAAAVRVARWFRDRGINAVGVCFINSYVNPDHERRMRDVLRAEHVECAVSISSDVLREYREYERSVTTLVDAFVKPKVSDYIAGIKSKLDDFAATNGDGGVPFYVMKSNGGVMSAAEIGEQPITTILSGPAAGVLGAARVAQVGDFDPVLTLDAGGTSTDVSVVRKSEPTMTTEGAVGRWPVKVPMVDVVTVGTGGGSIAWVATDGGLKVGPRSAGAD
;
A
#
# COMPACT_ATOMS: atom_id res chain seq x y z
N MET A 1 -0.07 -19.20 34.90
CA MET A 1 -0.51 -18.94 33.52
C MET A 1 0.38 -17.85 32.99
N GLY A 2 0.97 -18.02 31.80
CA GLY A 2 1.76 -16.96 31.14
C GLY A 2 0.89 -15.73 30.87
N ARG A 3 1.53 -14.58 30.78
CA ARG A 3 0.85 -13.33 30.36
C ARG A 3 0.37 -13.47 28.91
N LYS A 4 -0.64 -12.71 28.52
CA LYS A 4 -1.16 -12.67 27.14
C LYS A 4 -1.04 -11.25 26.62
N VAL A 5 -0.03 -11.00 25.81
CA VAL A 5 0.30 -9.65 25.36
C VAL A 5 0.10 -9.51 23.86
N ARG A 6 -0.64 -8.49 23.48
CA ARG A 6 -0.73 -8.01 22.08
C ARG A 6 0.17 -6.82 21.89
N VAL A 7 0.85 -6.79 20.76
CA VAL A 7 1.72 -5.67 20.37
C VAL A 7 1.24 -5.07 19.06
N GLY A 8 1.04 -3.76 19.07
CA GLY A 8 0.80 -2.96 17.86
C GLY A 8 2.04 -2.12 17.56
N ILE A 9 2.47 -2.12 16.29
CA ILE A 9 3.66 -1.39 15.85
C ILE A 9 3.28 -0.55 14.63
N ASP A 10 3.55 0.75 14.69
CA ASP A 10 3.43 1.65 13.54
C ASP A 10 4.80 2.17 13.14
N THR A 11 5.24 1.81 11.93
CA THR A 11 6.52 2.26 11.39
C THR A 11 6.30 3.46 10.48
N GLY A 12 6.56 4.63 11.03
CA GLY A 12 6.61 5.89 10.29
C GLY A 12 7.98 6.15 9.66
N GLY A 13 8.09 7.25 8.91
CA GLY A 13 9.34 7.64 8.26
C GLY A 13 10.46 8.07 9.23
N THR A 14 10.12 8.56 10.41
CA THR A 14 11.06 9.12 11.41
C THR A 14 11.17 8.25 12.65
N PHE A 15 10.04 7.81 13.18
CA PHE A 15 9.95 6.97 14.37
C PHE A 15 9.06 5.77 14.12
N THR A 16 9.35 4.71 14.88
CA THR A 16 8.50 3.53 15.03
C THR A 16 7.87 3.58 16.40
N ASP A 17 6.56 3.62 16.45
CA ASP A 17 5.76 3.66 17.68
C ASP A 17 5.28 2.26 18.02
N ILE A 18 5.39 1.88 19.28
CA ILE A 18 5.04 0.56 19.78
C ILE A 18 4.12 0.67 20.99
N VAL A 19 3.03 -0.08 20.94
CA VAL A 19 2.07 -0.21 22.05
C VAL A 19 1.86 -1.69 22.35
N ALA A 20 1.97 -2.06 23.62
CA ALA A 20 1.65 -3.40 24.09
C ALA A 20 0.52 -3.37 25.10
N VAL A 21 -0.35 -4.36 25.04
CA VAL A 21 -1.49 -4.52 25.95
C VAL A 21 -1.47 -5.93 26.52
N ASP A 22 -1.39 -6.06 27.84
CA ASP A 22 -1.63 -7.32 28.53
C ASP A 22 -3.14 -7.54 28.68
N GLU A 23 -3.65 -8.53 27.96
CA GLU A 23 -5.10 -8.87 27.98
C GLU A 23 -5.58 -9.37 29.35
N SER A 24 -4.67 -9.83 30.19
CA SER A 24 -5.01 -10.41 31.51
C SER A 24 -5.17 -9.34 32.57
N SER A 25 -4.31 -8.32 32.55
CA SER A 25 -4.29 -7.23 33.54
C SER A 25 -4.89 -5.93 33.03
N GLY A 26 -4.97 -5.73 31.71
CA GLY A 26 -5.31 -4.46 31.07
C GLY A 26 -4.16 -3.44 31.10
N GLU A 27 -2.96 -3.85 31.53
CA GLU A 27 -1.77 -2.98 31.51
C GLU A 27 -1.43 -2.58 30.07
N VAL A 28 -1.19 -1.29 29.85
CA VAL A 28 -0.78 -0.74 28.56
C VAL A 28 0.59 -0.10 28.71
N VAL A 29 1.53 -0.52 27.86
CA VAL A 29 2.88 0.05 27.77
C VAL A 29 3.09 0.60 26.37
N SER A 30 3.60 1.82 26.26
CA SER A 30 3.99 2.42 24.99
C SER A 30 5.47 2.79 25.00
N THR A 31 6.11 2.63 23.87
CA THR A 31 7.50 3.06 23.66
C THR A 31 7.69 3.52 22.21
N LYS A 32 8.80 4.20 21.98
CA LYS A 32 9.16 4.73 20.66
C LYS A 32 10.64 4.42 20.38
N THR A 33 10.95 4.17 19.12
CA THR A 33 12.33 4.00 18.65
C THR A 33 12.53 4.75 17.33
N PRO A 34 13.72 5.28 17.02
CA PRO A 34 13.99 5.81 15.69
C PRO A 34 13.75 4.75 14.62
N SER A 35 13.12 5.14 13.52
CA SER A 35 13.01 4.27 12.36
C SER A 35 14.37 4.11 11.67
N THR A 36 14.59 2.97 11.04
CA THR A 36 15.79 2.64 10.28
C THR A 36 15.44 2.60 8.79
N PRO A 37 15.52 3.74 8.06
CA PRO A 37 15.05 3.81 6.66
C PRO A 37 15.72 2.82 5.71
N SER A 38 16.98 2.43 6.00
CA SER A 38 17.73 1.43 5.22
C SER A 38 17.23 0.00 5.41
N ASP A 39 16.77 -0.34 6.62
CA ASP A 39 16.10 -1.61 6.96
C ASP A 39 15.05 -1.35 8.05
N PRO A 40 13.81 -1.03 7.66
CA PRO A 40 12.75 -0.73 8.64
C PRO A 40 12.40 -1.90 9.57
N SER A 41 12.81 -3.13 9.23
CA SER A 41 12.61 -4.30 10.09
C SER A 41 13.50 -4.30 11.34
N GLU A 42 14.64 -3.58 11.34
CA GLU A 42 15.48 -3.42 12.52
C GLU A 42 14.82 -2.55 13.59
N GLY A 43 14.25 -1.39 13.17
CA GLY A 43 13.48 -0.53 14.06
C GLY A 43 12.28 -1.27 14.66
N PHE A 44 11.61 -2.08 13.84
CA PHE A 44 10.52 -2.94 14.29
C PHE A 44 10.96 -3.92 15.39
N MET A 45 12.02 -4.71 15.17
CA MET A 45 12.50 -5.69 16.15
C MET A 45 13.07 -5.03 17.41
N THR A 46 13.73 -3.87 17.27
CA THR A 46 14.17 -3.06 18.42
C THR A 46 12.97 -2.62 19.26
N GLY A 47 11.88 -2.24 18.64
CA GLY A 47 10.64 -1.90 19.32
C GLY A 47 10.02 -3.06 20.07
N VAL A 48 9.96 -4.25 19.46
CA VAL A 48 9.50 -5.48 20.11
C VAL A 48 10.34 -5.78 21.35
N ALA A 49 11.68 -5.79 21.22
CA ALA A 49 12.58 -6.07 22.32
C ALA A 49 12.40 -5.07 23.50
N LYS A 50 12.28 -3.78 23.21
CA LYS A 50 12.03 -2.73 24.22
C LYS A 50 10.74 -2.96 25.00
N VAL A 51 9.65 -3.31 24.33
CA VAL A 51 8.36 -3.55 24.99
C VAL A 51 8.44 -4.79 25.89
N LEU A 52 9.06 -5.86 25.43
CA LEU A 52 9.25 -7.06 26.24
C LEU A 52 10.05 -6.77 27.50
N ASP A 53 11.15 -5.99 27.39
CA ASP A 53 11.96 -5.57 28.52
C ASP A 53 11.17 -4.69 29.51
N HIS A 54 10.45 -3.67 29.01
CA HIS A 54 9.63 -2.80 29.84
C HIS A 54 8.54 -3.56 30.61
N MET A 55 7.94 -4.57 30.01
CA MET A 55 6.89 -5.37 30.63
C MET A 55 7.45 -6.54 31.46
N GLY A 56 8.74 -6.85 31.36
CA GLY A 56 9.37 -7.99 32.01
C GLY A 56 8.78 -9.34 31.54
N ILE A 57 8.51 -9.49 30.24
CA ILE A 57 7.86 -10.66 29.62
C ILE A 57 8.79 -11.34 28.61
N ALA A 58 8.51 -12.60 28.33
CA ALA A 58 9.19 -13.37 27.30
C ALA A 58 8.42 -13.34 25.96
N SER A 59 9.08 -13.79 24.87
CA SER A 59 8.44 -13.92 23.54
C SER A 59 7.23 -14.84 23.55
N GLY A 60 7.22 -15.88 24.40
CA GLY A 60 6.09 -16.81 24.55
C GLY A 60 4.82 -16.21 25.15
N ASP A 61 4.94 -15.04 25.76
CA ASP A 61 3.77 -14.28 26.23
C ASP A 61 3.09 -13.46 25.12
N LEU A 62 3.74 -13.35 23.93
CA LEU A 62 3.19 -12.66 22.77
C LEU A 62 2.09 -13.49 22.09
N THR A 63 0.87 -13.00 22.15
CA THR A 63 -0.27 -13.65 21.47
C THR A 63 -0.46 -13.16 20.04
N THR A 64 -0.08 -11.93 19.75
CA THR A 64 -0.27 -11.32 18.43
C THR A 64 0.64 -10.09 18.27
N VAL A 65 1.23 -9.94 17.10
CA VAL A 65 1.88 -8.71 16.66
C VAL A 65 1.14 -8.17 15.44
N SER A 66 0.71 -6.92 15.52
CA SER A 66 0.03 -6.21 14.43
C SER A 66 0.88 -5.03 13.98
N HIS A 67 0.96 -4.79 12.68
CA HIS A 67 1.86 -3.83 12.08
C HIS A 67 1.16 -2.89 11.10
N GLY A 68 1.26 -1.57 11.34
CA GLY A 68 1.01 -0.51 10.36
C GLY A 68 2.31 -0.15 9.64
N THR A 69 2.25 0.10 8.33
CA THR A 69 3.46 0.36 7.54
C THR A 69 3.25 1.47 6.51
N THR A 70 4.29 2.27 6.29
CA THR A 70 4.32 3.29 5.23
C THR A 70 5.13 2.87 4.00
N VAL A 71 5.63 1.62 3.95
CA VAL A 71 6.52 1.14 2.88
C VAL A 71 5.88 1.28 1.50
N ALA A 72 4.62 0.84 1.34
CA ALA A 72 3.90 0.96 0.07
C ALA A 72 3.69 2.42 -0.33
N THR A 73 3.23 3.26 0.60
CA THR A 73 2.99 4.68 0.39
C THR A 73 4.27 5.41 0.00
N ASN A 74 5.35 5.19 0.74
CA ASN A 74 6.65 5.81 0.48
C ASN A 74 7.23 5.39 -0.87
N ALA A 75 7.12 4.10 -1.25
CA ALA A 75 7.55 3.62 -2.56
C ALA A 75 6.85 4.37 -3.71
N LEU A 76 5.53 4.59 -3.58
CA LEU A 76 4.76 5.34 -4.58
C LEU A 76 5.14 6.82 -4.65
N LEU A 77 5.39 7.45 -3.51
CA LEU A 77 5.77 8.87 -3.43
C LEU A 77 7.18 9.12 -3.98
N GLN A 78 8.10 8.15 -3.84
CA GLN A 78 9.44 8.20 -4.43
C GLN A 78 9.42 8.18 -5.96
N GLY A 79 8.43 7.49 -6.58
CA GLY A 79 8.14 7.62 -8.00
C GLY A 79 9.13 6.94 -8.96
N ASP A 80 9.97 6.00 -8.51
CA ASP A 80 10.84 5.22 -9.38
C ASP A 80 10.12 3.98 -9.94
N TYR A 81 9.47 4.14 -11.09
CA TYR A 81 8.71 3.10 -11.76
C TYR A 81 9.48 2.38 -12.89
N ALA A 82 10.81 2.49 -12.93
CA ALA A 82 11.63 2.04 -14.08
C ALA A 82 11.49 0.53 -14.38
N GLY A 83 11.23 -0.30 -13.37
CA GLY A 83 11.08 -1.75 -13.51
C GLY A 83 9.64 -2.24 -13.70
N LEU A 84 8.68 -1.35 -14.02
CA LEU A 84 7.26 -1.68 -14.12
C LEU A 84 6.82 -1.85 -15.58
N GLY A 85 6.21 -3.00 -15.90
CA GLY A 85 5.60 -3.31 -17.20
C GLY A 85 4.07 -3.40 -17.14
N PHE A 86 3.43 -3.24 -18.28
CA PHE A 86 1.98 -3.34 -18.42
C PHE A 86 1.58 -4.24 -19.58
N ILE A 87 0.61 -5.12 -19.34
CA ILE A 87 0.00 -5.97 -20.35
C ILE A 87 -1.49 -5.67 -20.45
N THR A 88 -1.98 -5.45 -21.67
CA THR A 88 -3.39 -5.17 -21.94
C THR A 88 -3.89 -5.91 -23.19
N THR A 89 -5.19 -5.85 -23.45
CA THR A 89 -5.84 -6.35 -24.65
C THR A 89 -5.30 -5.67 -25.91
N GLU A 90 -5.09 -6.41 -26.97
CA GLU A 90 -4.71 -5.87 -28.30
C GLU A 90 -5.65 -4.77 -28.77
N GLY A 91 -5.09 -3.62 -29.18
CA GLY A 91 -5.79 -2.39 -29.54
C GLY A 91 -5.97 -1.40 -28.40
N PHE A 92 -5.57 -1.74 -27.15
CA PHE A 92 -5.74 -0.90 -25.95
C PHE A 92 -4.45 -0.37 -25.34
N ARG A 93 -3.31 -0.45 -26.05
CA ARG A 93 -2.00 -0.02 -25.54
C ARG A 93 -1.95 1.43 -25.05
N HIS A 94 -2.86 2.28 -25.51
CA HIS A 94 -2.92 3.70 -25.19
C HIS A 94 -3.86 4.03 -24.03
N VAL A 95 -4.42 3.03 -23.32
CA VAL A 95 -5.36 3.27 -22.21
C VAL A 95 -4.79 4.18 -21.15
N LEU A 96 -3.50 4.02 -20.79
CA LEU A 96 -2.83 4.87 -19.81
C LEU A 96 -2.55 6.28 -20.36
N GLU A 97 -2.36 6.43 -21.68
CA GLU A 97 -2.20 7.72 -22.35
C GLU A 97 -3.51 8.47 -22.44
N ILE A 98 -4.57 7.80 -22.85
CA ILE A 98 -5.90 8.40 -22.98
C ILE A 98 -6.40 8.84 -21.60
N ALA A 99 -6.25 7.98 -20.60
CA ALA A 99 -6.75 8.23 -19.24
C ALA A 99 -8.23 8.69 -19.27
N ARG A 100 -8.55 9.79 -18.58
CA ARG A 100 -9.91 10.36 -18.54
C ARG A 100 -10.13 11.54 -19.48
N GLN A 101 -9.08 12.01 -20.16
CA GLN A 101 -9.14 13.23 -20.99
C GLN A 101 -9.72 14.44 -20.23
N SER A 102 -9.65 14.43 -18.91
CA SER A 102 -10.15 15.49 -18.05
C SER A 102 -9.01 16.44 -17.67
N VAL A 103 -9.31 17.74 -17.71
CA VAL A 103 -8.42 18.80 -17.23
C VAL A 103 -8.93 19.23 -15.85
N PRO A 104 -8.10 19.18 -14.81
CA PRO A 104 -8.48 19.63 -13.48
C PRO A 104 -8.94 21.11 -13.50
N GLU A 105 -9.90 21.44 -12.64
CA GLU A 105 -10.40 22.80 -12.44
C GLU A 105 -11.11 23.44 -13.66
N GLY A 106 -11.44 22.65 -14.67
CA GLY A 106 -12.30 23.04 -15.78
C GLY A 106 -11.58 23.64 -17.00
N TYR A 107 -12.37 24.10 -17.96
CA TYR A 107 -11.92 24.47 -19.31
C TYR A 107 -10.89 25.60 -19.35
N GLY A 108 -10.94 26.56 -18.43
CA GLY A 108 -10.01 27.70 -18.40
C GLY A 108 -8.56 27.30 -18.18
N ASN A 109 -8.32 26.15 -17.57
CA ASN A 109 -7.00 25.64 -17.26
C ASN A 109 -6.35 24.83 -18.41
N SER A 110 -7.10 24.51 -19.46
CA SER A 110 -6.64 23.63 -20.55
C SER A 110 -5.42 24.17 -21.33
N TYR A 111 -5.22 25.48 -21.35
CA TYR A 111 -4.09 26.13 -22.04
C TYR A 111 -2.74 25.91 -21.36
N PHE A 112 -2.73 25.77 -20.04
CA PHE A 112 -1.52 25.70 -19.23
C PHE A 112 -1.30 24.34 -18.58
N TRP A 113 -2.31 23.46 -18.64
CA TRP A 113 -2.22 22.15 -18.01
C TRP A 113 -1.39 21.20 -18.86
N VAL A 114 -0.31 20.73 -18.26
CA VAL A 114 0.52 19.67 -18.85
C VAL A 114 0.08 18.33 -18.27
N LYS A 115 -0.31 17.41 -19.15
CA LYS A 115 -0.72 16.07 -18.74
C LYS A 115 0.45 15.37 -18.03
N PRO A 116 0.22 14.80 -16.82
CA PRO A 116 1.26 14.07 -16.11
C PRO A 116 1.77 12.88 -16.93
N GLU A 117 3.03 12.52 -16.72
CA GLU A 117 3.59 11.32 -17.29
C GLU A 117 2.83 10.06 -16.82
N ARG A 118 2.81 9.05 -17.67
CA ARG A 118 2.20 7.74 -17.37
C ARG A 118 3.01 7.00 -16.31
N ILE A 119 2.32 6.18 -15.51
CA ILE A 119 3.00 5.29 -14.54
C ILE A 119 3.88 4.24 -15.25
N VAL A 120 3.50 3.81 -16.45
CA VAL A 120 4.30 2.94 -17.32
C VAL A 120 4.49 3.63 -18.67
N PRO A 121 5.73 3.85 -19.13
CA PRO A 121 5.99 4.44 -20.44
C PRO A 121 5.51 3.51 -21.56
N LEU A 122 5.09 4.08 -22.69
CA LEU A 122 4.45 3.34 -23.79
C LEU A 122 5.30 2.18 -24.35
N HIS A 123 6.63 2.30 -24.31
CA HIS A 123 7.53 1.25 -24.77
C HIS A 123 7.57 0.03 -23.85
N LEU A 124 7.08 0.13 -22.61
CA LEU A 124 6.91 -0.98 -21.65
C LEU A 124 5.46 -1.48 -21.58
N VAL A 125 4.57 -0.98 -22.44
CA VAL A 125 3.23 -1.53 -22.62
C VAL A 125 3.26 -2.59 -23.70
N ARG A 126 2.71 -3.77 -23.40
CA ARG A 126 2.56 -4.89 -24.34
C ARG A 126 1.11 -5.30 -24.45
N GLU A 127 0.77 -5.86 -25.58
CA GLU A 127 -0.57 -6.31 -25.92
C GLU A 127 -0.59 -7.80 -26.16
N VAL A 128 -1.67 -8.44 -25.75
CA VAL A 128 -1.95 -9.85 -26.05
C VAL A 128 -3.28 -9.92 -26.79
N SER A 129 -3.32 -10.71 -27.86
CA SER A 129 -4.53 -10.93 -28.61
C SER A 129 -5.49 -11.79 -27.79
N GLU A 130 -6.55 -11.17 -27.35
CA GLU A 130 -7.68 -11.74 -26.59
C GLU A 130 -8.83 -10.74 -26.59
N ARG A 131 -10.07 -11.17 -26.33
CA ARG A 131 -11.18 -10.25 -26.12
C ARG A 131 -12.35 -10.93 -25.43
N LEU A 132 -12.91 -10.27 -24.41
CA LEU A 132 -14.18 -10.60 -23.78
C LEU A 132 -15.22 -9.51 -24.07
N ASP A 133 -16.50 -9.90 -24.21
CA ASP A 133 -17.59 -8.94 -24.23
C ASP A 133 -18.00 -8.50 -22.81
N ALA A 134 -19.00 -7.64 -22.71
CA ALA A 134 -19.47 -7.10 -21.45
C ALA A 134 -20.15 -8.14 -20.54
N GLU A 135 -20.59 -9.26 -21.09
CA GLU A 135 -21.12 -10.41 -20.36
C GLU A 135 -20.07 -11.47 -20.01
N GLY A 136 -18.80 -11.21 -20.35
CA GLY A 136 -17.67 -12.12 -20.07
C GLY A 136 -17.54 -13.29 -21.05
N ARG A 137 -18.27 -13.28 -22.19
CA ARG A 137 -18.13 -14.31 -23.24
C ARG A 137 -16.90 -14.04 -24.09
N VAL A 138 -16.26 -15.08 -24.53
CA VAL A 138 -15.06 -14.99 -25.38
C VAL A 138 -15.43 -14.54 -26.79
N VAL A 139 -15.02 -13.33 -27.18
CA VAL A 139 -15.12 -12.78 -28.54
C VAL A 139 -13.89 -13.15 -29.36
N ARG A 140 -12.72 -13.09 -28.74
CA ARG A 140 -11.44 -13.52 -29.32
C ARG A 140 -10.72 -14.40 -28.27
N PRO A 141 -10.33 -15.63 -28.66
CA PRO A 141 -9.58 -16.51 -27.77
C PRO A 141 -8.25 -15.90 -27.33
N PHE A 142 -7.80 -16.27 -26.15
CA PHE A 142 -6.50 -15.89 -25.64
C PHE A 142 -5.38 -16.55 -26.44
N ASP A 143 -4.47 -15.73 -27.01
CA ASP A 143 -3.31 -16.20 -27.77
C ASP A 143 -2.15 -16.53 -26.82
N GLU A 144 -2.05 -17.82 -26.47
CA GLU A 144 -1.01 -18.36 -25.60
C GLU A 144 0.40 -18.08 -26.16
N ALA A 145 0.59 -18.23 -27.48
CA ALA A 145 1.90 -18.03 -28.11
C ALA A 145 2.33 -16.55 -28.03
N ALA A 146 1.39 -15.61 -28.22
CA ALA A 146 1.64 -14.20 -28.00
C ALA A 146 1.99 -13.91 -26.55
N ALA A 147 1.25 -14.49 -25.60
CA ALA A 147 1.50 -14.33 -24.16
C ALA A 147 2.91 -14.78 -23.77
N VAL A 148 3.36 -15.95 -24.24
CA VAL A 148 4.73 -16.47 -24.03
C VAL A 148 5.77 -15.50 -24.58
N ARG A 149 5.58 -14.99 -25.81
CA ARG A 149 6.50 -14.00 -26.41
C ARG A 149 6.59 -12.72 -25.56
N VAL A 150 5.45 -12.24 -25.04
CA VAL A 150 5.38 -11.05 -24.18
C VAL A 150 6.07 -11.30 -22.85
N ALA A 151 5.84 -12.43 -22.20
CA ALA A 151 6.49 -12.79 -20.94
C ALA A 151 8.01 -12.84 -21.08
N ARG A 152 8.52 -13.52 -22.10
CA ARG A 152 9.95 -13.57 -22.42
C ARG A 152 10.52 -12.19 -22.73
N TRP A 153 9.77 -11.34 -23.41
CA TRP A 153 10.19 -9.97 -23.72
C TRP A 153 10.43 -9.13 -22.47
N PHE A 154 9.61 -9.27 -21.41
CA PHE A 154 9.82 -8.62 -20.11
C PHE A 154 11.02 -9.21 -19.37
N ARG A 155 11.14 -10.54 -19.32
CA ARG A 155 12.27 -11.22 -18.69
C ARG A 155 13.60 -10.76 -19.29
N ASP A 156 13.72 -10.77 -20.62
CA ASP A 156 14.95 -10.44 -21.34
C ASP A 156 15.37 -8.96 -21.16
N ARG A 157 14.50 -8.12 -20.58
CA ARG A 157 14.74 -6.70 -20.24
C ARG A 157 14.85 -6.45 -18.76
N GLY A 158 14.76 -7.47 -17.93
CA GLY A 158 14.83 -7.33 -16.48
C GLY A 158 13.66 -6.56 -15.89
N ILE A 159 12.47 -6.60 -16.52
CA ILE A 159 11.25 -5.98 -16.00
C ILE A 159 10.56 -6.97 -15.07
N ASN A 160 10.76 -6.83 -13.78
CA ASN A 160 10.38 -7.81 -12.77
C ASN A 160 9.08 -7.48 -12.01
N ALA A 161 8.36 -6.44 -12.41
CA ALA A 161 7.02 -6.11 -11.91
C ALA A 161 6.08 -5.86 -13.10
N VAL A 162 4.99 -6.62 -13.20
CA VAL A 162 4.08 -6.53 -14.34
C VAL A 162 2.63 -6.51 -13.88
N GLY A 163 1.91 -5.45 -14.27
CA GLY A 163 0.46 -5.39 -14.14
C GLY A 163 -0.23 -5.90 -15.41
N VAL A 164 -1.28 -6.71 -15.23
CA VAL A 164 -2.13 -7.20 -16.32
C VAL A 164 -3.54 -6.67 -16.15
N CYS A 165 -4.05 -6.00 -17.18
CA CYS A 165 -5.42 -5.53 -17.18
C CYS A 165 -6.04 -5.71 -18.58
N PHE A 166 -6.83 -6.76 -18.74
CA PHE A 166 -7.59 -7.02 -19.95
C PHE A 166 -8.98 -6.39 -19.91
N ILE A 167 -9.50 -6.08 -21.08
CA ILE A 167 -10.83 -5.47 -21.19
C ILE A 167 -11.89 -6.49 -20.77
N ASN A 168 -12.82 -6.05 -19.91
CA ASN A 168 -13.89 -6.84 -19.32
C ASN A 168 -13.47 -8.02 -18.42
N SER A 169 -12.20 -8.13 -18.03
CA SER A 169 -11.71 -9.17 -17.12
C SER A 169 -12.31 -9.12 -15.70
N TYR A 170 -12.92 -8.00 -15.33
CA TYR A 170 -13.67 -7.88 -14.06
C TYR A 170 -14.91 -8.79 -14.03
N VAL A 171 -15.46 -9.16 -15.18
CA VAL A 171 -16.57 -10.10 -15.32
C VAL A 171 -16.06 -11.55 -15.37
N ASN A 172 -15.08 -11.80 -16.24
CA ASN A 172 -14.47 -13.12 -16.43
C ASN A 172 -12.93 -13.01 -16.32
N PRO A 173 -12.32 -13.56 -15.25
CA PRO A 173 -10.88 -13.45 -15.00
C PRO A 173 -9.99 -14.43 -15.77
N ASP A 174 -10.56 -15.35 -16.55
CA ASP A 174 -9.85 -16.53 -17.07
C ASP A 174 -8.65 -16.15 -17.95
N HIS A 175 -8.77 -15.15 -18.83
CA HIS A 175 -7.66 -14.71 -19.68
C HIS A 175 -6.53 -14.06 -18.87
N GLU A 176 -6.85 -13.28 -17.82
CA GLU A 176 -5.81 -12.70 -16.94
C GLU A 176 -5.12 -13.77 -16.11
N ARG A 177 -5.85 -14.77 -15.60
CA ARG A 177 -5.27 -15.90 -14.89
C ARG A 177 -4.30 -16.67 -15.76
N ARG A 178 -4.68 -16.96 -17.00
CA ARG A 178 -3.78 -17.60 -17.99
C ARG A 178 -2.54 -16.77 -18.23
N MET A 179 -2.69 -15.44 -18.40
CA MET A 179 -1.53 -14.55 -18.58
C MET A 179 -0.60 -14.56 -17.38
N ARG A 180 -1.15 -14.53 -16.17
CA ARG A 180 -0.37 -14.66 -14.93
C ARG A 180 0.40 -15.98 -14.90
N ASP A 181 -0.25 -17.08 -15.23
CA ASP A 181 0.36 -18.41 -15.20
C ASP A 181 1.50 -18.51 -16.24
N VAL A 182 1.32 -17.92 -17.43
CA VAL A 182 2.38 -17.80 -18.44
C VAL A 182 3.55 -16.94 -17.92
N LEU A 183 3.28 -15.79 -17.29
CA LEU A 183 4.33 -14.95 -16.69
C LEU A 183 5.10 -15.71 -15.62
N ARG A 184 4.42 -16.39 -14.71
CA ARG A 184 5.06 -17.20 -13.65
C ARG A 184 5.93 -18.34 -14.21
N ALA A 185 5.52 -18.95 -15.32
CA ALA A 185 6.29 -20.01 -15.97
C ALA A 185 7.52 -19.52 -16.74
N GLU A 186 7.38 -18.42 -17.48
CA GLU A 186 8.42 -17.92 -18.39
C GLU A 186 9.37 -16.89 -17.75
N HIS A 187 8.93 -16.27 -16.62
CA HIS A 187 9.66 -15.23 -15.89
C HIS A 187 9.43 -15.38 -14.37
N VAL A 188 10.09 -16.35 -13.78
CA VAL A 188 9.87 -16.82 -12.39
C VAL A 188 10.03 -15.70 -11.35
N GLU A 189 10.93 -14.75 -11.57
CA GLU A 189 11.18 -13.62 -10.65
C GLU A 189 10.17 -12.47 -10.79
N CYS A 190 9.22 -12.59 -11.72
CA CYS A 190 8.28 -11.51 -11.99
C CYS A 190 7.19 -11.42 -10.92
N ALA A 191 7.09 -10.28 -10.26
CA ALA A 191 5.93 -9.93 -9.46
C ALA A 191 4.76 -9.57 -10.38
N VAL A 192 3.72 -10.40 -10.38
CA VAL A 192 2.56 -10.24 -11.26
C VAL A 192 1.35 -9.84 -10.46
N SER A 193 0.66 -8.79 -10.93
CA SER A 193 -0.67 -8.42 -10.45
C SER A 193 -1.66 -8.43 -11.60
N ILE A 194 -2.80 -9.08 -11.42
CA ILE A 194 -3.88 -9.12 -12.41
C ILE A 194 -5.07 -8.30 -11.91
N SER A 195 -5.71 -7.57 -12.79
CA SER A 195 -6.75 -6.61 -12.40
C SER A 195 -7.97 -7.27 -11.78
N SER A 196 -8.29 -8.49 -12.17
CA SER A 196 -9.40 -9.27 -11.64
C SER A 196 -9.21 -9.71 -10.18
N ASP A 197 -7.97 -9.75 -9.67
CA ASP A 197 -7.70 -10.03 -8.26
C ASP A 197 -7.58 -8.74 -7.44
N VAL A 198 -7.11 -7.64 -8.05
CA VAL A 198 -6.86 -6.36 -7.36
C VAL A 198 -8.13 -5.50 -7.29
N LEU A 199 -8.83 -5.31 -8.42
CA LEU A 199 -10.00 -4.44 -8.52
C LEU A 199 -11.01 -4.97 -9.53
N ARG A 200 -12.09 -5.58 -9.07
CA ARG A 200 -13.18 -6.12 -9.91
C ARG A 200 -14.23 -5.07 -10.25
N GLU A 201 -13.81 -4.00 -10.90
CA GLU A 201 -14.68 -2.92 -11.34
C GLU A 201 -14.53 -2.67 -12.85
N TYR A 202 -15.58 -2.14 -13.47
CA TYR A 202 -15.48 -1.58 -14.82
C TYR A 202 -14.57 -0.34 -14.80
N ARG A 203 -14.31 0.30 -15.96
CA ARG A 203 -13.42 1.45 -16.15
C ARG A 203 -11.93 1.04 -16.16
N GLU A 204 -11.47 0.81 -17.37
CA GLU A 204 -10.15 0.26 -17.67
C GLU A 204 -8.98 1.12 -17.17
N TYR A 205 -9.12 2.46 -17.12
CA TYR A 205 -8.01 3.33 -16.71
C TYR A 205 -7.70 3.18 -15.22
N GLU A 206 -8.66 3.43 -14.35
CA GLU A 206 -8.45 3.33 -12.89
C GLU A 206 -8.10 1.91 -12.48
N ARG A 207 -8.72 0.91 -13.12
CA ARG A 207 -8.40 -0.50 -12.88
C ARG A 207 -6.96 -0.81 -13.28
N SER A 208 -6.50 -0.33 -14.45
CA SER A 208 -5.11 -0.51 -14.88
C SER A 208 -4.14 0.17 -13.93
N VAL A 209 -4.38 1.42 -13.55
CA VAL A 209 -3.49 2.16 -12.64
C VAL A 209 -3.44 1.51 -11.26
N THR A 210 -4.59 1.13 -10.69
CA THR A 210 -4.65 0.44 -9.40
C THR A 210 -3.88 -0.89 -9.45
N THR A 211 -4.01 -1.67 -10.53
CA THR A 211 -3.27 -2.92 -10.73
C THR A 211 -1.76 -2.69 -10.88
N LEU A 212 -1.37 -1.62 -11.57
CA LEU A 212 0.04 -1.26 -11.74
C LEU A 212 0.66 -0.78 -10.43
N VAL A 213 -0.10 -0.06 -9.61
CA VAL A 213 0.32 0.31 -8.26
C VAL A 213 0.56 -0.93 -7.42
N ASP A 214 -0.35 -1.92 -7.45
CA ASP A 214 -0.18 -3.19 -6.73
C ASP A 214 1.08 -3.94 -7.22
N ALA A 215 1.26 -4.09 -8.53
CA ALA A 215 2.43 -4.75 -9.10
C ALA A 215 3.75 -4.05 -8.71
N PHE A 216 3.74 -2.72 -8.68
CA PHE A 216 4.91 -1.91 -8.34
C PHE A 216 5.32 -2.05 -6.87
N VAL A 217 4.36 -2.05 -5.94
CA VAL A 217 4.68 -2.14 -4.51
C VAL A 217 4.92 -3.58 -4.07
N LYS A 218 4.45 -4.57 -4.84
CA LYS A 218 4.48 -6.00 -4.48
C LYS A 218 5.86 -6.51 -4.08
N PRO A 219 6.95 -6.33 -4.84
CA PRO A 219 8.26 -6.81 -4.44
C PRO A 219 8.70 -6.21 -3.10
N LYS A 220 8.65 -4.87 -2.99
CA LYS A 220 9.13 -4.15 -1.80
C LYS A 220 8.36 -4.51 -0.53
N VAL A 221 7.03 -4.61 -0.63
CA VAL A 221 6.19 -4.96 0.53
C VAL A 221 6.37 -6.43 0.90
N SER A 222 6.42 -7.33 -0.09
CA SER A 222 6.60 -8.76 0.15
C SER A 222 7.94 -9.05 0.84
N ASP A 223 9.04 -8.47 0.34
CA ASP A 223 10.37 -8.64 0.92
C ASP A 223 10.43 -8.09 2.36
N TYR A 224 9.85 -6.92 2.57
CA TYR A 224 9.78 -6.28 3.88
C TYR A 224 9.01 -7.13 4.89
N ILE A 225 7.80 -7.57 4.54
CA ILE A 225 6.93 -8.37 5.42
C ILE A 225 7.54 -9.75 5.68
N ALA A 226 8.13 -10.39 4.67
CA ALA A 226 8.85 -11.66 4.82
C ALA A 226 10.06 -11.50 5.75
N GLY A 227 10.82 -10.40 5.62
CA GLY A 227 11.94 -10.08 6.48
C GLY A 227 11.53 -9.92 7.96
N ILE A 228 10.45 -9.19 8.24
CA ILE A 228 9.90 -9.08 9.61
C ILE A 228 9.47 -10.45 10.13
N LYS A 229 8.72 -11.21 9.32
CA LYS A 229 8.22 -12.52 9.74
C LYS A 229 9.36 -13.47 10.10
N SER A 230 10.40 -13.53 9.27
CA SER A 230 11.60 -14.33 9.55
C SER A 230 12.27 -13.92 10.87
N LYS A 231 12.51 -12.62 11.09
CA LYS A 231 13.12 -12.11 12.32
C LYS A 231 12.27 -12.40 13.57
N LEU A 232 10.94 -12.31 13.46
CA LEU A 232 10.02 -12.68 14.55
C LEU A 232 10.05 -14.16 14.86
N ASP A 233 10.11 -15.03 13.84
CA ASP A 233 10.17 -16.47 14.02
C ASP A 233 11.52 -16.89 14.63
N ASP A 234 12.62 -16.31 14.18
CA ASP A 234 13.97 -16.55 14.75
C ASP A 234 14.03 -16.10 16.21
N PHE A 235 13.42 -14.95 16.52
CA PHE A 235 13.33 -14.42 17.89
C PHE A 235 12.52 -15.35 18.79
N ALA A 236 11.37 -15.84 18.34
CA ALA A 236 10.56 -16.80 19.08
C ALA A 236 11.31 -18.13 19.29
N ALA A 237 11.93 -18.68 18.23
CA ALA A 237 12.67 -19.92 18.27
C ALA A 237 13.85 -19.87 19.25
N THR A 238 14.56 -18.73 19.33
CA THR A 238 15.68 -18.52 20.27
C THR A 238 15.25 -18.66 21.74
N ASN A 239 13.99 -18.34 22.02
CA ASN A 239 13.38 -18.42 23.35
C ASN A 239 12.63 -19.74 23.58
N GLY A 240 12.68 -20.70 22.64
CA GLY A 240 12.03 -21.99 22.75
C GLY A 240 10.52 -21.99 22.48
N ASP A 241 10.01 -20.90 21.90
CA ASP A 241 8.60 -20.68 21.64
C ASP A 241 8.21 -21.06 20.19
N GLY A 242 6.93 -21.33 19.95
CA GLY A 242 6.35 -21.40 18.61
C GLY A 242 6.32 -20.02 17.94
N GLY A 243 6.11 -19.98 16.62
CA GLY A 243 6.07 -18.71 15.87
C GLY A 243 5.00 -17.75 16.40
N VAL A 244 5.30 -16.45 16.38
CA VAL A 244 4.37 -15.39 16.80
C VAL A 244 3.39 -15.07 15.67
N PRO A 245 2.06 -15.08 15.92
CA PRO A 245 1.06 -14.62 14.94
C PRO A 245 1.33 -13.16 14.55
N PHE A 246 1.57 -12.94 13.24
CA PHE A 246 1.91 -11.65 12.69
C PHE A 246 0.86 -11.19 11.67
N TYR A 247 0.29 -10.04 11.90
CA TYR A 247 -0.72 -9.42 11.05
C TYR A 247 -0.29 -8.05 10.58
N VAL A 248 -0.71 -7.68 9.38
CA VAL A 248 -0.46 -6.37 8.80
C VAL A 248 -1.78 -5.63 8.64
N MET A 249 -1.78 -4.36 9.02
CA MET A 249 -2.93 -3.48 8.90
C MET A 249 -3.22 -3.16 7.44
N LYS A 250 -4.51 -3.10 7.10
CA LYS A 250 -5.02 -2.67 5.80
C LYS A 250 -5.47 -1.22 5.83
N SER A 251 -5.54 -0.62 4.64
CA SER A 251 -6.07 0.73 4.42
C SER A 251 -7.49 0.94 4.95
N ASN A 252 -8.29 -0.10 5.04
CA ASN A 252 -9.66 -0.06 5.55
C ASN A 252 -9.77 -0.35 7.06
N GLY A 253 -8.63 -0.48 7.74
CA GLY A 253 -8.59 -0.76 9.18
C GLY A 253 -8.71 -2.24 9.55
N GLY A 254 -8.92 -3.15 8.61
CA GLY A 254 -8.80 -4.58 8.85
C GLY A 254 -7.35 -5.02 8.96
N VAL A 255 -7.14 -6.30 9.28
CA VAL A 255 -5.81 -6.93 9.30
C VAL A 255 -5.77 -8.14 8.38
N MET A 256 -4.60 -8.45 7.84
CA MET A 256 -4.34 -9.64 7.03
C MET A 256 -3.07 -10.33 7.52
N SER A 257 -2.96 -11.63 7.27
CA SER A 257 -1.70 -12.35 7.49
C SER A 257 -0.60 -11.89 6.53
N ALA A 258 0.64 -12.13 6.90
CA ALA A 258 1.81 -11.81 6.06
C ALA A 258 1.70 -12.44 4.65
N ALA A 259 1.19 -13.68 4.56
CA ALA A 259 1.03 -14.38 3.28
C ALA A 259 -0.01 -13.70 2.36
N GLU A 260 -1.15 -13.29 2.92
CA GLU A 260 -2.21 -12.61 2.16
C GLU A 260 -1.76 -11.22 1.67
N ILE A 261 -0.99 -10.49 2.46
CA ILE A 261 -0.43 -9.18 2.04
C ILE A 261 0.50 -9.36 0.82
N GLY A 262 1.29 -10.43 0.76
CA GLY A 262 2.12 -10.74 -0.41
C GLY A 262 1.34 -10.84 -1.72
N GLU A 263 0.07 -11.26 -1.68
CA GLU A 263 -0.79 -11.32 -2.87
C GLU A 263 -1.44 -9.97 -3.23
N GLN A 264 -1.82 -9.16 -2.25
CA GLN A 264 -2.50 -7.87 -2.45
C GLN A 264 -1.89 -6.72 -1.62
N PRO A 265 -0.63 -6.37 -1.81
CA PRO A 265 0.08 -5.38 -1.00
C PRO A 265 -0.49 -3.95 -1.11
N ILE A 266 -1.21 -3.63 -2.18
CA ILE A 266 -1.89 -2.34 -2.35
C ILE A 266 -2.83 -2.02 -1.17
N THR A 267 -3.36 -3.05 -0.52
CA THR A 267 -4.26 -2.87 0.64
C THR A 267 -3.55 -2.34 1.89
N THR A 268 -2.23 -2.22 1.89
CA THR A 268 -1.45 -1.62 2.99
C THR A 268 -1.19 -0.12 2.81
N ILE A 269 -1.58 0.45 1.68
CA ILE A 269 -1.41 1.88 1.39
C ILE A 269 -2.19 2.70 2.42
N LEU A 270 -1.54 3.70 3.06
CA LEU A 270 -2.13 4.52 4.13
C LEU A 270 -2.63 3.71 5.35
N SER A 271 -2.06 2.53 5.61
CA SER A 271 -2.49 1.70 6.75
C SER A 271 -2.11 2.29 8.13
N GLY A 272 -1.01 3.05 8.23
CA GLY A 272 -0.65 3.79 9.44
C GLY A 272 -1.70 4.84 9.81
N PRO A 273 -2.00 5.81 8.93
CA PRO A 273 -3.10 6.76 9.14
C PRO A 273 -4.44 6.10 9.47
N ALA A 274 -4.80 5.02 8.76
CA ALA A 274 -6.02 4.26 9.04
C ALA A 274 -6.06 3.72 10.48
N ALA A 275 -4.93 3.20 10.97
CA ALA A 275 -4.82 2.73 12.37
C ALA A 275 -5.03 3.86 13.38
N GLY A 276 -4.42 5.03 13.12
CA GLY A 276 -4.60 6.23 13.95
C GLY A 276 -6.05 6.67 14.06
N VAL A 277 -6.76 6.71 12.91
CA VAL A 277 -8.19 7.08 12.87
C VAL A 277 -9.04 6.08 13.64
N LEU A 278 -8.80 4.77 13.51
CA LEU A 278 -9.52 3.73 14.27
C LEU A 278 -9.27 3.84 15.78
N GLY A 279 -8.01 4.10 16.18
CA GLY A 279 -7.66 4.36 17.56
C GLY A 279 -8.41 5.57 18.13
N ALA A 280 -8.41 6.68 17.38
CA ALA A 280 -9.14 7.89 17.74
C ALA A 280 -10.65 7.66 17.82
N ALA A 281 -11.24 6.89 16.88
CA ALA A 281 -12.65 6.51 16.91
C ALA A 281 -13.00 5.73 18.20
N ARG A 282 -12.11 4.82 18.61
CA ARG A 282 -12.31 4.06 19.86
C ARG A 282 -12.24 4.94 21.11
N VAL A 283 -11.27 5.86 21.17
CA VAL A 283 -11.15 6.83 22.28
C VAL A 283 -12.38 7.73 22.33
N ALA A 284 -12.82 8.25 21.18
CA ALA A 284 -14.03 9.07 21.07
C ALA A 284 -15.28 8.33 21.55
N GLN A 285 -15.42 7.05 21.18
CA GLN A 285 -16.52 6.19 21.64
C GLN A 285 -16.55 6.04 23.16
N VAL A 286 -15.38 5.84 23.78
CA VAL A 286 -15.29 5.73 25.26
C VAL A 286 -15.60 7.05 25.94
N GLY A 287 -15.23 8.17 25.30
CA GLY A 287 -15.47 9.53 25.80
C GLY A 287 -16.86 10.10 25.48
N ASP A 288 -17.70 9.34 24.74
CA ASP A 288 -19.02 9.78 24.26
C ASP A 288 -18.96 11.06 23.40
N PHE A 289 -17.90 11.16 22.56
CA PHE A 289 -17.74 12.25 21.60
C PHE A 289 -18.18 11.82 20.20
N ASP A 290 -19.11 12.56 19.60
CA ASP A 290 -19.56 12.37 18.22
C ASP A 290 -20.21 13.65 17.66
N PRO A 291 -19.84 14.12 16.47
CA PRO A 291 -18.74 13.67 15.61
C PRO A 291 -17.36 14.14 16.08
N VAL A 292 -16.29 13.49 15.60
CA VAL A 292 -14.90 13.90 15.86
C VAL A 292 -14.13 14.12 14.58
N LEU A 293 -13.23 15.10 14.60
CA LEU A 293 -12.18 15.30 13.62
C LEU A 293 -10.88 14.75 14.19
N THR A 294 -10.27 13.80 13.52
CA THR A 294 -8.95 13.28 13.90
C THR A 294 -7.86 14.11 13.24
N LEU A 295 -6.75 14.32 13.93
CA LEU A 295 -5.61 15.06 13.43
C LEU A 295 -4.34 14.38 13.89
N ASP A 296 -3.60 13.80 12.95
CA ASP A 296 -2.30 13.16 13.18
C ASP A 296 -1.21 14.02 12.54
N ALA A 297 -0.47 14.74 13.36
CA ALA A 297 0.60 15.64 12.89
C ALA A 297 1.95 14.94 13.05
N GLY A 298 2.45 14.40 11.95
CA GLY A 298 3.80 13.87 11.84
C GLY A 298 4.87 14.93 11.58
N GLY A 299 6.11 14.51 11.31
CA GLY A 299 7.21 15.42 10.99
C GLY A 299 7.09 16.10 9.62
N THR A 300 6.47 15.44 8.63
CA THR A 300 6.40 15.88 7.23
C THR A 300 5.00 16.18 6.73
N SER A 301 3.98 15.59 7.34
CA SER A 301 2.58 15.71 6.92
C SER A 301 1.65 15.70 8.13
N THR A 302 0.43 16.11 7.90
CA THR A 302 -0.68 16.01 8.85
C THR A 302 -1.83 15.29 8.18
N ASP A 303 -2.28 14.21 8.79
CA ASP A 303 -3.39 13.39 8.32
C ASP A 303 -4.67 13.75 9.08
N VAL A 304 -5.73 14.01 8.33
CA VAL A 304 -7.03 14.45 8.87
C VAL A 304 -8.12 13.50 8.39
N SER A 305 -8.98 13.06 9.30
CA SER A 305 -10.14 12.24 8.97
C SER A 305 -11.35 12.59 9.83
N VAL A 306 -12.53 12.19 9.37
CA VAL A 306 -13.79 12.40 10.06
C VAL A 306 -14.32 11.07 10.59
N VAL A 307 -14.66 11.05 11.88
CA VAL A 307 -15.35 9.94 12.53
C VAL A 307 -16.77 10.38 12.90
N ARG A 308 -17.76 9.58 12.51
CA ARG A 308 -19.17 9.81 12.83
C ARG A 308 -19.80 8.52 13.34
N LYS A 309 -20.58 8.60 14.39
CA LYS A 309 -21.22 7.43 15.03
C LYS A 309 -20.18 6.39 15.44
N SER A 310 -19.03 6.85 15.92
CA SER A 310 -17.88 6.03 16.29
C SER A 310 -17.28 5.20 15.15
N GLU A 311 -17.61 5.52 13.88
CA GLU A 311 -17.06 4.86 12.70
C GLU A 311 -16.30 5.87 11.84
N PRO A 312 -15.09 5.52 11.31
CA PRO A 312 -14.39 6.35 10.35
C PRO A 312 -15.15 6.41 9.02
N THR A 313 -15.05 7.54 8.35
CA THR A 313 -15.54 7.66 6.97
C THR A 313 -14.69 6.77 6.06
N MET A 314 -15.34 6.03 5.17
CA MET A 314 -14.68 5.14 4.20
C MET A 314 -14.80 5.71 2.79
N THR A 315 -13.76 5.47 1.97
CA THR A 315 -13.77 5.80 0.54
C THR A 315 -13.23 4.64 -0.28
N THR A 316 -13.63 4.58 -1.55
CA THR A 316 -13.03 3.72 -2.58
C THR A 316 -12.37 4.56 -3.68
N GLU A 317 -12.34 5.88 -3.53
CA GLU A 317 -11.80 6.83 -4.50
C GLU A 317 -10.58 7.57 -3.93
N GLY A 318 -9.61 6.80 -3.43
CA GLY A 318 -8.37 7.35 -2.93
C GLY A 318 -7.37 7.67 -4.03
N ALA A 319 -6.36 8.46 -3.66
CA ALA A 319 -5.19 8.70 -4.49
C ALA A 319 -3.94 8.75 -3.62
N VAL A 320 -2.81 8.28 -4.17
CA VAL A 320 -1.49 8.47 -3.56
C VAL A 320 -0.61 9.25 -4.53
N GLY A 321 -0.20 10.43 -4.12
CA GLY A 321 0.39 11.40 -5.04
C GLY A 321 -0.59 11.71 -6.18
N ARG A 322 -0.19 11.41 -7.42
CA ARG A 322 -1.01 11.63 -8.62
C ARG A 322 -1.78 10.40 -9.12
N TRP A 323 -1.63 9.26 -8.47
CA TRP A 323 -2.18 7.99 -8.95
C TRP A 323 -3.50 7.65 -8.25
N PRO A 324 -4.57 7.39 -9.00
CA PRO A 324 -5.80 6.88 -8.41
C PRO A 324 -5.56 5.46 -7.87
N VAL A 325 -6.01 5.23 -6.64
CA VAL A 325 -5.94 3.94 -5.94
C VAL A 325 -7.35 3.59 -5.50
N LYS A 326 -7.99 2.70 -6.24
CA LYS A 326 -9.37 2.29 -5.98
C LYS A 326 -9.40 1.02 -5.12
N VAL A 327 -9.05 1.16 -3.86
CA VAL A 327 -9.25 0.11 -2.85
C VAL A 327 -10.04 0.68 -1.68
N PRO A 328 -10.84 -0.12 -0.97
CA PRO A 328 -11.52 0.34 0.23
C PRO A 328 -10.49 0.82 1.27
N MET A 329 -10.60 2.08 1.68
CA MET A 329 -9.71 2.70 2.65
C MET A 329 -10.45 3.68 3.56
N VAL A 330 -9.88 3.96 4.72
CA VAL A 330 -10.31 5.08 5.55
C VAL A 330 -10.08 6.38 4.77
N ASP A 331 -11.08 7.25 4.76
CA ASP A 331 -10.98 8.55 4.09
C ASP A 331 -10.08 9.48 4.90
N VAL A 332 -8.85 9.64 4.44
CA VAL A 332 -7.80 10.45 5.07
C VAL A 332 -7.35 11.52 4.08
N VAL A 333 -7.41 12.76 4.52
CA VAL A 333 -6.86 13.89 3.77
C VAL A 333 -5.49 14.23 4.34
N THR A 334 -4.45 14.05 3.54
CA THR A 334 -3.07 14.37 3.92
C THR A 334 -2.71 15.79 3.48
N VAL A 335 -2.33 16.62 4.44
CA VAL A 335 -1.78 17.96 4.21
C VAL A 335 -0.26 17.89 4.30
N GLY A 336 0.45 18.33 3.27
CA GLY A 336 1.92 18.31 3.19
C GLY A 336 2.62 19.31 4.12
N THR A 337 2.14 19.42 5.35
CA THR A 337 2.66 20.29 6.42
C THR A 337 2.66 19.51 7.72
N GLY A 338 3.83 19.35 8.33
CA GLY A 338 4.02 18.70 9.62
C GLY A 338 4.99 19.49 10.50
N GLY A 339 5.33 18.95 11.66
CA GLY A 339 6.17 19.62 12.66
C GLY A 339 7.58 19.99 12.19
N GLY A 340 8.14 19.26 11.22
CA GLY A 340 9.45 19.53 10.61
C GLY A 340 9.37 20.35 9.32
N SER A 341 8.19 20.80 8.87
CA SER A 341 8.04 21.52 7.61
C SER A 341 8.77 22.85 7.61
N ILE A 342 9.51 23.11 6.53
CA ILE A 342 10.28 24.36 6.34
C ILE A 342 9.37 25.39 5.69
N ALA A 343 9.25 26.55 6.34
CA ALA A 343 8.62 27.73 5.75
C ALA A 343 9.62 28.50 4.89
N TRP A 344 9.22 28.95 3.70
CA TRP A 344 10.08 29.67 2.78
C TRP A 344 9.28 30.67 1.94
N VAL A 345 9.95 31.71 1.47
CA VAL A 345 9.34 32.72 0.60
C VAL A 345 9.61 32.33 -0.85
N ALA A 346 8.55 32.15 -1.62
CA ALA A 346 8.64 31.85 -3.05
C ALA A 346 9.03 33.10 -3.88
N THR A 347 9.42 32.88 -5.13
CA THR A 347 9.85 33.97 -6.04
C THR A 347 8.78 35.01 -6.30
N ASP A 348 7.51 34.66 -6.12
CA ASP A 348 6.35 35.54 -6.20
C ASP A 348 6.07 36.34 -4.91
N GLY A 349 6.92 36.16 -3.88
CA GLY A 349 6.75 36.81 -2.56
C GLY A 349 5.79 36.10 -1.61
N GLY A 350 5.12 35.02 -2.07
CA GLY A 350 4.20 34.23 -1.24
C GLY A 350 4.90 33.36 -0.22
N LEU A 351 4.40 33.32 1.02
CA LEU A 351 4.88 32.38 2.03
C LEU A 351 4.39 30.96 1.69
N LYS A 352 5.32 30.02 1.60
CA LYS A 352 5.06 28.60 1.40
C LYS A 352 5.52 27.82 2.64
N VAL A 353 4.79 26.75 2.96
CA VAL A 353 5.15 25.81 4.03
C VAL A 353 5.17 24.40 3.43
N GLY A 354 6.27 23.67 3.63
CA GLY A 354 6.49 22.40 2.92
C GLY A 354 6.69 22.57 1.40
N PRO A 355 6.78 21.48 0.64
CA PRO A 355 6.86 20.07 1.08
C PRO A 355 8.24 19.71 1.71
N ARG A 356 9.18 20.68 1.78
CA ARG A 356 10.48 20.45 2.42
C ARG A 356 10.31 20.29 3.92
N SER A 357 11.03 19.33 4.50
CA SER A 357 11.04 19.07 5.94
C SER A 357 12.48 18.99 6.43
N ALA A 358 12.72 19.44 7.67
CA ALA A 358 13.97 19.26 8.38
C ALA A 358 14.20 17.80 8.84
N GLY A 359 13.19 16.96 8.74
CA GLY A 359 13.27 15.56 9.21
C GLY A 359 13.23 15.47 10.72
N ALA A 360 14.07 14.57 11.27
CA ALA A 360 14.22 14.33 12.70
C ALA A 360 15.45 15.08 13.32
N ASP A 361 16.18 15.83 12.50
CA ASP A 361 17.40 16.54 12.90
C ASP A 361 17.10 17.92 13.53
#